data_46ad26fe84fd8b337d7d2715e69a5481
#
_entry.id   46ad26fe84fd8b337d7d2715e69a5481
#
_cell.length_a   1.000
_cell.length_b   1.000
_cell.length_c   1.000
_cell.angle_alpha   90.00
_cell.angle_beta   90.00
_cell.angle_gamma   90.00
#
_symmetry.space_group_name_H-M   'P 1'
#
loop_
_entity.id
_entity.type
_entity.pdbx_description
1 polymer ?
#
loop_
_entity_poly.entity_id
_entity_poly.type
_entity_poly.pdbx_seq_one_letter_code
_entity_poly.pdbx_strand_id
1 'polypeptide(L)'
;MFMNCEGEYGKYIVQDLNAPKTGTPEFQEIYNRFAKRILWIDGNTVPGAFQMNTSWYKKVPELNPIFEEHAHDSDELIGFFGSNPEDPYDLGAELEVTINGETHILTKTSLIFIPANMPHMPLKFNRVDRPIFHFSVVMSKEYGGEAYR
;
A
#
# COMPACT_ATOMS: atom_id res chain seq x y z
N MET A 1 5.14 -21.54 -10.62
CA MET A 1 4.55 -20.34 -11.24
C MET A 1 3.10 -20.22 -10.83
N PHE A 2 2.72 -19.04 -10.46
CA PHE A 2 1.37 -18.76 -10.04
C PHE A 2 0.51 -18.38 -11.26
N MET A 3 -0.59 -19.12 -11.48
CA MET A 3 -1.48 -18.94 -12.62
C MET A 3 -2.90 -18.69 -12.12
N ASN A 4 -3.49 -17.55 -12.44
CA ASN A 4 -4.83 -17.20 -11.98
C ASN A 4 -5.91 -17.52 -13.01
N CYS A 5 -5.57 -17.40 -14.30
CA CYS A 5 -6.50 -17.62 -15.39
C CYS A 5 -5.91 -18.57 -16.41
N GLU A 6 -6.78 -19.29 -17.10
CA GLU A 6 -6.37 -20.17 -18.19
C GLU A 6 -6.08 -19.38 -19.46
N GLY A 7 -5.46 -20.03 -20.41
CA GLY A 7 -5.13 -19.47 -21.72
C GLY A 7 -3.73 -18.87 -21.76
N GLU A 8 -3.30 -18.55 -22.98
CA GLU A 8 -1.95 -18.05 -23.23
C GLU A 8 -1.64 -16.75 -22.47
N TYR A 9 -2.62 -15.88 -22.32
CA TYR A 9 -2.45 -14.58 -21.68
C TYR A 9 -3.00 -14.53 -20.26
N GLY A 10 -3.53 -15.63 -19.74
CA GLY A 10 -3.99 -15.72 -18.35
C GLY A 10 -2.89 -15.48 -17.34
N LYS A 11 -1.63 -15.71 -17.73
CA LYS A 11 -0.46 -15.45 -16.88
C LYS A 11 -0.28 -13.98 -16.51
N TYR A 12 -0.94 -13.07 -17.21
CA TYR A 12 -0.90 -11.64 -16.90
C TYR A 12 -1.98 -11.20 -15.92
N ILE A 13 -2.89 -12.09 -15.56
CA ILE A 13 -4.05 -11.76 -14.72
C ILE A 13 -3.85 -12.36 -13.33
N VAL A 14 -3.77 -11.51 -12.31
CA VAL A 14 -3.56 -11.93 -10.92
C VAL A 14 -4.89 -11.82 -10.18
N GLN A 15 -5.38 -12.93 -9.62
CA GLN A 15 -6.67 -13.00 -8.93
C GLN A 15 -6.55 -13.56 -7.50
N ASP A 16 -5.40 -14.09 -7.12
CA ASP A 16 -5.12 -14.60 -5.78
C ASP A 16 -3.92 -13.86 -5.18
N LEU A 17 -3.89 -13.79 -3.87
CA LEU A 17 -2.79 -13.15 -3.16
C LEU A 17 -1.56 -14.05 -3.16
N ASN A 18 -0.50 -13.57 -3.76
CA ASN A 18 0.81 -14.20 -3.76
C ASN A 18 1.87 -13.14 -3.49
N ALA A 19 2.02 -12.78 -2.21
CA ALA A 19 2.90 -11.72 -1.77
C ALA A 19 4.09 -12.28 -1.01
N PRO A 20 5.27 -11.62 -1.08
CA PRO A 20 6.37 -11.94 -0.19
C PRO A 20 5.99 -11.58 1.25
N LYS A 21 6.59 -12.28 2.21
CA LYS A 21 6.47 -11.89 3.60
C LYS A 21 7.32 -10.65 3.84
N THR A 22 6.71 -9.62 4.41
CA THR A 22 7.34 -8.33 4.64
C THR A 22 7.33 -8.00 6.13
N GLY A 23 8.43 -7.40 6.61
CA GLY A 23 8.57 -7.04 8.01
C GLY A 23 8.76 -8.24 8.94
N THR A 24 8.67 -7.97 10.23
CA THR A 24 8.77 -9.00 11.27
C THR A 24 7.44 -9.74 11.43
N PRO A 25 7.44 -10.94 12.07
CA PRO A 25 6.19 -11.62 12.41
C PRO A 25 5.26 -10.76 13.26
N GLU A 26 5.79 -9.97 14.18
CA GLU A 26 5.01 -9.06 15.02
C GLU A 26 4.35 -7.96 14.19
N PHE A 27 5.09 -7.40 13.23
CA PHE A 27 4.55 -6.39 12.31
C PHE A 27 3.44 -7.00 11.45
N GLN A 28 3.62 -8.21 10.95
CA GLN A 28 2.61 -8.89 10.15
C GLN A 28 1.32 -9.14 10.93
N GLU A 29 1.44 -9.51 12.21
CA GLU A 29 0.29 -9.65 13.08
C GLU A 29 -0.47 -8.34 13.26
N ILE A 30 0.25 -7.25 13.53
CA ILE A 30 -0.35 -5.92 13.68
C ILE A 30 -1.02 -5.52 12.37
N TYR A 31 -0.32 -5.71 11.24
CA TYR A 31 -0.86 -5.39 9.92
C TYR A 31 -2.16 -6.16 9.64
N ASN A 32 -2.18 -7.46 9.90
CA ASN A 32 -3.33 -8.31 9.62
C ASN A 32 -4.54 -8.00 10.51
N ARG A 33 -4.34 -7.34 11.64
CA ARG A 33 -5.44 -6.92 12.51
C ARG A 33 -6.14 -5.65 12.01
N PHE A 34 -5.39 -4.70 11.43
CA PHE A 34 -6.00 -3.46 10.94
C PHE A 34 -6.23 -3.44 9.43
N ALA A 35 -5.55 -4.30 8.69
CA ALA A 35 -5.57 -4.30 7.23
C ALA A 35 -5.92 -5.67 6.66
N LYS A 36 -6.43 -5.65 5.43
CA LYS A 36 -6.62 -6.87 4.62
C LYS A 36 -5.90 -6.64 3.30
N ARG A 37 -4.77 -7.31 3.11
CA ARG A 37 -4.07 -7.29 1.83
C ARG A 37 -4.89 -8.07 0.81
N ILE A 38 -5.04 -7.50 -0.38
CA ILE A 38 -5.91 -8.09 -1.42
C ILE A 38 -5.08 -8.80 -2.46
N LEU A 39 -4.29 -8.03 -3.23
CA LEU A 39 -3.49 -8.56 -4.32
C LEU A 39 -2.09 -7.94 -4.30
N TRP A 40 -1.16 -8.66 -4.87
CA TRP A 40 0.22 -8.24 -5.05
C TRP A 40 0.68 -8.67 -6.43
N ILE A 41 1.26 -7.75 -7.20
CA ILE A 41 1.92 -8.07 -8.47
C ILE A 41 3.35 -7.52 -8.44
N ASP A 42 4.28 -8.28 -8.94
CA ASP A 42 5.67 -7.86 -9.15
C ASP A 42 6.32 -8.77 -10.20
N GLY A 43 7.61 -8.56 -10.46
CA GLY A 43 8.34 -9.34 -11.44
C GLY A 43 8.51 -10.81 -11.08
N ASN A 44 8.29 -11.20 -9.83
CA ASN A 44 8.34 -12.59 -9.39
C ASN A 44 7.01 -13.31 -9.57
N THR A 45 5.90 -12.57 -9.61
CA THR A 45 4.56 -13.13 -9.85
C THR A 45 4.20 -13.12 -11.33
N VAL A 46 4.57 -12.04 -12.03
CA VAL A 46 4.38 -11.92 -13.48
C VAL A 46 5.69 -11.41 -14.07
N PRO A 47 6.42 -12.23 -14.84
CA PRO A 47 7.70 -11.81 -15.41
C PRO A 47 7.59 -10.50 -16.20
N GLY A 48 8.44 -9.54 -15.87
CA GLY A 48 8.45 -8.23 -16.51
C GLY A 48 7.55 -7.18 -15.86
N ALA A 49 6.73 -7.56 -14.87
CA ALA A 49 5.86 -6.61 -14.20
C ALA A 49 6.65 -5.71 -13.24
N PHE A 50 6.14 -4.50 -13.03
CA PHE A 50 6.55 -3.67 -11.90
C PHE A 50 5.67 -4.00 -10.70
N GLN A 51 6.00 -3.45 -9.54
CA GLN A 51 5.36 -3.83 -8.28
C GLN A 51 4.13 -2.97 -8.01
N MET A 52 3.04 -3.61 -7.58
CA MET A 52 1.87 -2.98 -7.01
C MET A 52 1.30 -3.88 -5.92
N ASN A 53 0.86 -3.27 -4.83
CA ASN A 53 0.10 -3.97 -3.80
C ASN A 53 -1.16 -3.20 -3.44
N THR A 54 -2.16 -3.92 -2.95
CA THR A 54 -3.47 -3.37 -2.62
C THR A 54 -3.93 -3.92 -1.28
N SER A 55 -4.61 -3.08 -0.49
CA SER A 55 -5.11 -3.45 0.83
C SER A 55 -6.34 -2.66 1.18
N TRP A 56 -7.17 -3.25 2.03
CA TRP A 56 -8.16 -2.50 2.80
C TRP A 56 -7.56 -2.15 4.15
N TYR A 57 -7.66 -0.90 4.58
CA TYR A 57 -7.39 -0.48 5.94
C TYR A 57 -8.72 -0.33 6.65
N LYS A 58 -8.95 -1.14 7.69
CA LYS A 58 -10.28 -1.31 8.30
C LYS A 58 -10.48 -0.50 9.57
N LYS A 59 -9.41 -0.17 10.26
CA LYS A 59 -9.44 0.52 11.55
C LYS A 59 -8.08 1.13 11.86
N VAL A 60 -8.00 1.90 12.93
CA VAL A 60 -6.73 2.45 13.42
C VAL A 60 -5.84 1.30 13.88
N PRO A 61 -4.57 1.22 13.42
CA PRO A 61 -3.67 0.16 13.86
C PRO A 61 -3.21 0.34 15.30
N GLU A 62 -2.82 -0.76 15.94
CA GLU A 62 -2.30 -0.75 17.31
C GLU A 62 -0.95 -0.05 17.41
N LEU A 63 -0.12 -0.16 16.36
CA LEU A 63 1.13 0.59 16.23
C LEU A 63 0.83 1.83 15.39
N ASN A 64 0.83 3.02 16.02
CA ASN A 64 0.40 4.24 15.37
C ASN A 64 1.22 5.43 15.90
N PRO A 65 2.06 6.07 15.07
CA PRO A 65 2.18 5.90 13.62
C PRO A 65 2.78 4.56 13.21
N ILE A 66 2.46 4.15 11.99
CA ILE A 66 2.92 2.91 11.40
C ILE A 66 3.79 3.21 10.17
N PHE A 67 4.65 2.28 9.80
CA PHE A 67 5.69 2.40 8.78
C PHE A 67 6.74 3.44 9.16
N GLU A 68 7.98 3.02 9.12
CA GLU A 68 9.10 3.93 9.38
C GLU A 68 9.43 4.76 8.14
N GLU A 69 10.03 5.93 8.35
CA GLU A 69 10.55 6.74 7.25
C GLU A 69 11.52 5.90 6.42
N HIS A 70 11.33 5.94 5.12
CA HIS A 70 12.17 5.23 4.15
C HIS A 70 12.14 5.92 2.80
N ALA A 71 12.97 5.46 1.89
CA ALA A 71 13.02 5.93 0.53
C ALA A 71 13.28 4.75 -0.41
N HIS A 72 12.84 4.89 -1.65
CA HIS A 72 13.10 3.92 -2.71
C HIS A 72 13.93 4.58 -3.80
N ASP A 73 14.67 3.79 -4.54
CA ASP A 73 15.44 4.28 -5.70
C ASP A 73 14.60 4.36 -6.98
N SER A 74 13.30 4.15 -6.86
CA SER A 74 12.30 4.25 -7.93
C SER A 74 11.17 5.15 -7.50
N ASP A 75 10.48 5.76 -8.48
CA ASP A 75 9.27 6.54 -8.20
C ASP A 75 8.19 5.64 -7.61
N GLU A 76 7.37 6.21 -6.72
CA GLU A 76 6.27 5.51 -6.09
C GLU A 76 4.98 6.32 -6.21
N LEU A 77 3.86 5.63 -6.41
CA LEU A 77 2.52 6.21 -6.36
C LEU A 77 1.75 5.54 -5.23
N ILE A 78 1.18 6.34 -4.34
CA ILE A 78 0.43 5.86 -3.19
C ILE A 78 -1.01 6.39 -3.29
N GLY A 79 -1.98 5.52 -3.07
CA GLY A 79 -3.39 5.89 -3.08
C GLY A 79 -4.09 5.56 -1.77
N PHE A 80 -4.95 6.50 -1.33
CA PHE A 80 -5.88 6.29 -0.23
C PHE A 80 -7.26 6.73 -0.70
N PHE A 81 -8.17 5.77 -0.81
CA PHE A 81 -9.49 5.99 -1.40
C PHE A 81 -10.58 5.67 -0.39
N GLY A 82 -11.53 6.57 -0.25
CA GLY A 82 -12.74 6.31 0.51
C GLY A 82 -13.61 5.26 -0.17
N SER A 83 -14.44 4.59 0.63
CA SER A 83 -15.26 3.47 0.18
C SER A 83 -16.74 3.80 -0.01
N ASN A 84 -17.08 5.09 -0.07
CA ASN A 84 -18.45 5.52 -0.34
C ASN A 84 -18.58 5.99 -1.80
N PRO A 85 -19.21 5.20 -2.67
CA PRO A 85 -19.36 5.59 -4.09
C PRO A 85 -20.26 6.82 -4.30
N GLU A 86 -21.10 7.15 -3.34
CA GLU A 86 -21.96 8.34 -3.42
C GLU A 86 -21.18 9.63 -3.14
N ASP A 87 -20.05 9.53 -2.43
CA ASP A 87 -19.12 10.63 -2.20
C ASP A 87 -17.70 10.09 -2.28
N PRO A 88 -17.16 9.89 -3.49
CA PRO A 88 -15.85 9.27 -3.66
C PRO A 88 -14.68 10.13 -3.19
N TYR A 89 -14.90 11.41 -2.95
CA TYR A 89 -13.88 12.32 -2.46
C TYR A 89 -13.71 12.28 -0.94
N ASP A 90 -14.71 11.78 -0.22
CA ASP A 90 -14.64 11.61 1.23
C ASP A 90 -13.85 10.36 1.57
N LEU A 91 -12.71 10.54 2.24
CA LEU A 91 -11.88 9.41 2.65
C LEU A 91 -12.57 8.52 3.67
N GLY A 92 -13.46 9.08 4.49
CA GLY A 92 -14.07 8.34 5.61
C GLY A 92 -13.08 8.05 6.72
N ALA A 93 -12.05 8.88 6.83
CA ALA A 93 -10.96 8.72 7.77
C ALA A 93 -10.17 10.02 7.86
N GLU A 94 -9.29 10.10 8.85
CA GLU A 94 -8.29 11.16 8.93
C GLU A 94 -6.92 10.52 9.13
N LEU A 95 -6.02 10.76 8.18
CA LEU A 95 -4.66 10.26 8.18
C LEU A 95 -3.67 11.42 8.24
N GLU A 96 -2.49 11.16 8.82
CA GLU A 96 -1.35 12.06 8.71
C GLU A 96 -0.24 11.32 7.99
N VAL A 97 0.22 11.86 6.87
CA VAL A 97 1.33 11.30 6.10
C VAL A 97 2.48 12.31 6.07
N THR A 98 3.69 11.83 6.30
CA THR A 98 4.88 12.67 6.29
C THR A 98 5.66 12.41 5.01
N ILE A 99 5.97 13.48 4.28
CA ILE A 99 6.73 13.46 3.04
C ILE A 99 7.90 14.41 3.21
N ASN A 100 9.10 13.89 3.14
CA ASN A 100 10.35 14.66 3.28
C ASN A 100 10.32 15.58 4.51
N GLY A 101 9.86 15.04 5.64
CA GLY A 101 9.77 15.77 6.91
C GLY A 101 8.56 16.67 7.07
N GLU A 102 7.70 16.78 6.06
CA GLU A 102 6.51 17.63 6.10
C GLU A 102 5.26 16.77 6.28
N THR A 103 4.49 17.04 7.32
CA THR A 103 3.29 16.27 7.65
C THR A 103 2.04 16.87 7.03
N HIS A 104 1.25 16.06 6.38
CA HIS A 104 -0.02 16.44 5.76
C HIS A 104 -1.18 15.65 6.36
N ILE A 105 -2.30 16.32 6.60
CA ILE A 105 -3.51 15.70 7.10
C ILE A 105 -4.44 15.45 5.92
N LEU A 106 -4.85 14.17 5.76
CA LEU A 106 -5.70 13.75 4.66
C LEU A 106 -7.07 13.33 5.19
N THR A 107 -8.11 14.02 4.72
CA THR A 107 -9.52 13.67 4.97
C THR A 107 -10.25 13.37 3.65
N LYS A 108 -9.55 13.49 2.54
CA LYS A 108 -10.08 13.25 1.20
C LYS A 108 -9.34 12.13 0.52
N THR A 109 -10.01 11.44 -0.40
CA THR A 109 -9.39 10.53 -1.34
C THR A 109 -8.20 11.21 -2.01
N SER A 110 -7.03 10.57 -1.99
CA SER A 110 -5.78 11.21 -2.40
C SER A 110 -4.88 10.26 -3.18
N LEU A 111 -4.19 10.81 -4.17
CA LEU A 111 -3.05 10.18 -4.81
C LEU A 111 -1.80 10.96 -4.42
N ILE A 112 -0.74 10.26 -4.06
CA ILE A 112 0.52 10.86 -3.63
C ILE A 112 1.63 10.32 -4.52
N PHE A 113 2.34 11.21 -5.20
CA PHE A 113 3.53 10.85 -5.98
C PHE A 113 4.77 11.11 -5.14
N ILE A 114 5.60 10.09 -4.98
CA ILE A 114 6.87 10.17 -4.27
C ILE A 114 7.99 9.96 -5.29
N PRO A 115 8.75 11.02 -5.61
CA PRO A 115 9.92 10.86 -6.49
C PRO A 115 10.94 9.90 -5.91
N ALA A 116 11.72 9.28 -6.78
CA ALA A 116 12.83 8.41 -6.37
C ALA A 116 13.72 9.11 -5.34
N ASN A 117 14.12 8.36 -4.32
CA ASN A 117 15.00 8.79 -3.25
C ASN A 117 14.42 9.83 -2.28
N MET A 118 13.14 10.17 -2.39
CA MET A 118 12.50 11.11 -1.45
C MET A 118 12.04 10.34 -0.19
N PRO A 119 12.50 10.74 1.01
CA PRO A 119 12.04 10.13 2.25
C PRO A 119 10.54 10.36 2.45
N HIS A 120 9.84 9.35 2.91
CA HIS A 120 8.41 9.42 3.18
C HIS A 120 8.03 8.44 4.29
N MET A 121 6.87 8.65 4.87
CA MET A 121 6.36 8.01 6.09
C MET A 121 7.00 8.63 7.33
N PRO A 122 6.51 8.41 8.53
CA PRO A 122 5.47 7.45 8.90
C PRO A 122 4.06 7.88 8.49
N LEU A 123 3.12 6.95 8.58
CA LEU A 123 1.69 7.15 8.40
C LEU A 123 1.01 7.02 9.77
N LYS A 124 0.25 8.03 10.16
CA LYS A 124 -0.53 8.01 11.39
C LYS A 124 -2.02 8.03 11.06
N PHE A 125 -2.78 7.18 11.74
CA PHE A 125 -4.23 7.12 11.60
C PHE A 125 -4.85 7.83 12.80
N ASN A 126 -5.50 8.96 12.56
CA ASN A 126 -6.23 9.67 13.62
C ASN A 126 -7.62 9.08 13.80
N ARG A 127 -8.24 8.63 12.72
CA ARG A 127 -9.61 8.11 12.72
C ARG A 127 -9.84 7.28 11.46
N VAL A 128 -10.61 6.20 11.58
CA VAL A 128 -11.10 5.42 10.44
C VAL A 128 -12.59 5.15 10.69
N ASP A 129 -13.44 5.82 9.94
CA ASP A 129 -14.90 5.69 10.05
C ASP A 129 -15.43 4.60 9.13
N ARG A 130 -14.80 4.44 7.96
CA ARG A 130 -15.13 3.42 6.96
C ARG A 130 -13.84 2.85 6.38
N PRO A 131 -13.85 1.61 5.87
CA PRO A 131 -12.63 1.04 5.28
C PRO A 131 -12.06 1.93 4.18
N ILE A 132 -10.74 2.02 4.16
CA ILE A 132 -9.98 2.77 3.16
C ILE A 132 -9.37 1.78 2.19
N PHE A 133 -9.56 1.99 0.88
CA PHE A 133 -8.80 1.25 -0.11
C PHE A 133 -7.44 1.92 -0.31
N HIS A 134 -6.41 1.13 -0.12
CA HIS A 134 -5.03 1.59 -0.26
C HIS A 134 -4.31 0.80 -1.34
N PHE A 135 -3.51 1.48 -2.15
CA PHE A 135 -2.55 0.83 -3.02
C PHE A 135 -1.24 1.59 -3.01
N SER A 136 -0.16 0.88 -3.35
CA SER A 136 1.08 1.54 -3.72
C SER A 136 1.68 0.85 -4.95
N VAL A 137 2.30 1.67 -5.81
CA VAL A 137 2.97 1.22 -7.03
C VAL A 137 4.40 1.73 -6.98
N VAL A 138 5.36 0.81 -7.12
CA VAL A 138 6.77 1.16 -7.22
C VAL A 138 7.25 0.75 -8.61
N MET A 139 7.90 1.67 -9.32
CA MET A 139 8.37 1.43 -10.69
C MET A 139 9.66 0.60 -10.71
N SER A 140 9.59 -0.54 -10.01
CA SER A 140 10.64 -1.54 -9.92
C SER A 140 9.96 -2.91 -9.91
N LYS A 141 10.67 -3.95 -10.28
CA LYS A 141 10.11 -5.30 -10.27
C LYS A 141 9.85 -5.85 -8.87
N GLU A 142 10.44 -5.23 -7.84
CA GLU A 142 10.27 -5.63 -6.45
C GLU A 142 10.09 -4.41 -5.59
N TYR A 143 9.35 -4.55 -4.49
CA TYR A 143 9.24 -3.50 -3.49
C TYR A 143 10.57 -3.43 -2.73
N GLY A 144 11.18 -2.24 -2.74
CA GLY A 144 12.41 -1.97 -2.01
C GLY A 144 12.19 -0.91 -0.94
N GLY A 145 13.14 -0.79 0.01
CA GLY A 145 13.12 0.21 1.07
C GLY A 145 13.34 -0.39 2.44
N GLU A 146 13.69 0.46 3.38
CA GLU A 146 14.04 0.04 4.74
C GLU A 146 12.83 -0.46 5.54
N ALA A 147 11.61 -0.06 5.17
CA ALA A 147 10.41 -0.40 5.93
C ALA A 147 10.14 -1.90 6.05
N TYR A 148 10.69 -2.70 5.15
CA TYR A 148 10.42 -4.13 5.08
C TYR A 148 11.68 -5.00 5.16
N ARG A 149 12.77 -4.45 5.64
CA ARG A 149 14.03 -5.17 5.73
C ARG A 149 14.42 -5.55 7.14
#